data_fae829d7b8616d188163f47dad5e2dd3
#
_entry.id   fae829d7b8616d188163f47dad5e2dd3
#
_cell.length_a   1.000
_cell.length_b   1.000
_cell.length_c   1.000
_cell.angle_alpha   90.00
_cell.angle_beta   90.00
_cell.angle_gamma   90.00
#
_symmetry.space_group_name_H-M   'P 1'
#
loop_
_entity.id
_entity.type
_entity.pdbx_description
1 polymer ?
#
loop_
_entity_poly.entity_id
_entity_poly.type
_entity_poly.pdbx_seq_one_letter_code
_entity_poly.pdbx_strand_id
1 'polypeptide(L)'
;MLFNNITIALDMSGCPNRCKHCWIGHFKNGNMSIEDLKYVANSFKDYTNSLEVYSWFREPDFNADYKKLWEIDNELSKNTKPKRFELLSFWRINRDEEYVKWAYNIGVRRYQLTFFGLEEKTDYYVGRKGAFNELINATRILLENKIAPRWQIFVNKDNISEIEKLIDLSKEMNLEERCKEFGEEFELFIHQGSCDGENEKLYDIRITLDDLVNIPKEFYHRLGKREKDLYGELINDSSTKNLVTDFPVFYITSQFDVYPNYTSIAPWWYLGNIKRDGVKKVLDNYINNRSLGQKSSLEVPIKEMVKVCGDQNSNRLFDRDDYIIYIINKYCRNNIKFL
;
A
#
# COMPACT_ATOMS: atom_id res chain seq x y z
N MET A 1 -1.48 22.55 18.47
CA MET A 1 -0.59 21.37 18.63
C MET A 1 0.35 21.36 17.46
N LEU A 2 1.63 21.07 17.69
CA LEU A 2 2.65 21.00 16.65
C LEU A 2 3.12 19.55 16.58
N PHE A 3 2.94 18.90 15.41
CA PHE A 3 3.44 17.54 15.17
C PHE A 3 4.95 17.54 14.97
N ASN A 4 5.62 16.45 15.30
CA ASN A 4 7.03 16.29 15.00
C ASN A 4 7.29 16.17 13.49
N ASN A 5 6.51 15.33 12.81
CA ASN A 5 6.50 15.24 11.37
C ASN A 5 5.09 14.96 10.85
N ILE A 6 4.72 15.56 9.73
CA ILE A 6 3.54 15.18 8.96
C ILE A 6 4.02 14.75 7.58
N THR A 7 3.52 13.60 7.11
CA THR A 7 3.65 13.19 5.71
C THR A 7 2.30 13.33 5.02
N ILE A 8 2.25 14.02 3.90
CA ILE A 8 1.06 14.11 3.05
C ILE A 8 1.34 13.49 1.69
N ALA A 9 0.41 12.69 1.21
CA ALA A 9 0.45 12.07 -0.11
C ALA A 9 -0.86 12.39 -0.85
N LEU A 10 -0.74 13.06 -2.00
CA LEU A 10 -1.87 13.54 -2.77
C LEU A 10 -2.14 12.65 -3.98
N ASP A 11 -3.40 12.37 -4.28
CA ASP A 11 -3.80 11.63 -5.47
C ASP A 11 -3.96 12.55 -6.68
N MET A 12 -2.85 13.10 -7.18
CA MET A 12 -2.92 14.06 -8.27
C MET A 12 -3.42 13.47 -9.59
N SER A 13 -3.07 12.23 -9.89
CA SER A 13 -3.33 11.66 -11.24
C SER A 13 -3.98 10.27 -11.20
N GLY A 14 -3.96 9.59 -10.07
CA GLY A 14 -4.54 8.27 -9.93
C GLY A 14 -3.63 7.11 -10.30
N CYS A 15 -4.20 6.05 -10.88
CA CYS A 15 -3.51 4.81 -11.22
C CYS A 15 -4.03 4.24 -12.55
N PRO A 16 -3.18 3.73 -13.44
CA PRO A 16 -3.59 3.10 -14.69
C PRO A 16 -4.16 1.69 -14.50
N ASN A 17 -3.91 1.06 -13.34
CA ASN A 17 -4.28 -0.30 -13.03
C ASN A 17 -5.57 -0.38 -12.19
N ARG A 18 -6.17 -1.58 -12.15
CA ARG A 18 -7.35 -1.91 -11.33
C ARG A 18 -7.09 -3.21 -10.58
N CYS A 19 -5.98 -3.21 -9.81
CA CYS A 19 -5.49 -4.42 -9.16
C CYS A 19 -6.50 -4.94 -8.13
N LYS A 20 -6.84 -6.22 -8.22
CA LYS A 20 -7.79 -6.88 -7.32
C LYS A 20 -7.28 -7.04 -5.89
N HIS A 21 -5.98 -6.88 -5.68
CA HIS A 21 -5.34 -6.91 -4.37
C HIS A 21 -5.13 -5.51 -3.77
N CYS A 22 -5.62 -4.45 -4.42
CA CYS A 22 -5.33 -3.08 -4.01
C CYS A 22 -5.89 -2.79 -2.62
N TRP A 23 -5.00 -2.67 -1.64
CA TRP A 23 -5.38 -2.39 -0.25
C TRP A 23 -5.94 -0.97 -0.06
N ILE A 24 -5.57 -0.02 -0.92
CA ILE A 24 -6.11 1.35 -0.91
C ILE A 24 -7.57 1.36 -1.36
N GLY A 25 -7.95 0.46 -2.28
CA GLY A 25 -9.25 0.41 -2.92
C GLY A 25 -9.30 1.10 -4.29
N HIS A 26 -10.40 0.87 -5.02
CA HIS A 26 -10.62 1.48 -6.33
C HIS A 26 -11.52 2.71 -6.23
N PHE A 27 -11.05 3.82 -6.72
CA PHE A 27 -11.84 5.03 -6.92
C PHE A 27 -11.42 5.75 -8.21
N LYS A 28 -12.23 6.70 -8.64
CA LYS A 28 -12.01 7.44 -9.89
C LYS A 28 -10.68 8.19 -9.85
N ASN A 29 -9.93 8.15 -10.95
CA ASN A 29 -8.77 8.99 -11.11
C ASN A 29 -9.20 10.46 -11.09
N GLY A 30 -8.48 11.27 -10.33
CA GLY A 30 -8.64 12.70 -10.28
C GLY A 30 -7.64 13.40 -11.19
N ASN A 31 -7.73 14.71 -11.20
CA ASN A 31 -6.75 15.59 -11.80
C ASN A 31 -6.62 16.82 -10.89
N MET A 32 -5.52 16.87 -10.13
CA MET A 32 -5.18 18.04 -9.30
C MET A 32 -4.12 18.88 -10.00
N SER A 33 -4.21 20.18 -9.84
CA SER A 33 -3.21 21.11 -10.36
C SER A 33 -1.99 21.22 -9.43
N ILE A 34 -0.90 21.77 -9.94
CA ILE A 34 0.27 22.12 -9.12
C ILE A 34 -0.11 23.17 -8.06
N GLU A 35 -1.01 24.09 -8.38
CA GLU A 35 -1.54 25.09 -7.46
C GLU A 35 -2.30 24.44 -6.32
N ASP A 36 -3.09 23.38 -6.58
CA ASP A 36 -3.76 22.60 -5.54
C ASP A 36 -2.74 21.89 -4.62
N LEU A 37 -1.69 21.29 -5.18
CA LEU A 37 -0.59 20.69 -4.42
C LEU A 37 0.08 21.72 -3.51
N LYS A 38 0.43 22.89 -4.04
CA LYS A 38 1.02 24.00 -3.27
C LYS A 38 0.10 24.49 -2.17
N TYR A 39 -1.18 24.66 -2.47
CA TYR A 39 -2.19 25.08 -1.50
C TYR A 39 -2.28 24.10 -0.33
N VAL A 40 -2.40 22.80 -0.64
CA VAL A 40 -2.48 21.75 0.38
C VAL A 40 -1.20 21.73 1.23
N ALA A 41 -0.02 21.63 0.60
CA ALA A 41 1.24 21.55 1.32
C ALA A 41 1.47 22.75 2.24
N ASN A 42 1.22 23.97 1.75
CA ASN A 42 1.38 25.17 2.54
C ASN A 42 0.41 25.22 3.73
N SER A 43 -0.81 24.68 3.60
CA SER A 43 -1.79 24.66 4.68
C SER A 43 -1.38 23.79 5.87
N PHE A 44 -0.46 22.82 5.70
CA PHE A 44 0.05 21.97 6.78
C PHE A 44 1.30 22.53 7.48
N LYS A 45 2.07 23.44 6.84
CA LYS A 45 3.40 23.86 7.32
C LYS A 45 3.43 24.42 8.73
N ASP A 46 2.37 25.11 9.17
CA ASP A 46 2.29 25.73 10.49
C ASP A 46 1.93 24.75 11.62
N TYR A 47 1.56 23.53 11.28
CA TYR A 47 1.13 22.50 12.22
C TYR A 47 2.19 21.44 12.49
N THR A 48 3.37 21.55 11.88
CA THR A 48 4.43 20.54 12.02
C THR A 48 5.83 21.14 12.01
N ASN A 49 6.75 20.47 12.73
CA ASN A 49 8.17 20.80 12.67
C ASN A 49 8.78 20.41 11.33
N SER A 50 8.42 19.23 10.80
CA SER A 50 8.81 18.81 9.46
C SER A 50 7.61 18.30 8.66
N LEU A 51 7.65 18.51 7.33
CA LEU A 51 6.61 18.11 6.39
C LEU A 51 7.24 17.36 5.22
N GLU A 52 6.82 16.14 5.00
CA GLU A 52 7.10 15.41 3.75
C GLU A 52 5.92 15.52 2.80
N VAL A 53 6.18 15.86 1.54
CA VAL A 53 5.14 16.03 0.52
C VAL A 53 5.37 15.03 -0.61
N TYR A 54 4.30 14.31 -0.97
CA TYR A 54 4.26 13.41 -2.12
C TYR A 54 3.06 13.75 -3.01
N SER A 55 3.31 13.95 -4.29
CA SER A 55 2.29 14.24 -5.32
C SER A 55 1.53 12.99 -5.77
N TRP A 56 1.70 11.86 -5.07
CA TRP A 56 1.04 10.58 -5.36
C TRP A 56 0.88 9.73 -4.10
N PHE A 57 -0.12 8.85 -4.07
CA PHE A 57 -0.21 7.74 -3.11
C PHE A 57 -0.73 6.43 -3.72
N ARG A 58 -1.18 6.45 -4.98
CA ARG A 58 -1.55 5.24 -5.72
C ARG A 58 -0.40 4.78 -6.60
N GLU A 59 -0.37 5.20 -7.86
CA GLU A 59 0.71 4.87 -8.79
C GLU A 59 1.74 6.01 -8.80
N PRO A 60 2.98 5.77 -8.37
CA PRO A 60 4.03 6.76 -8.46
C PRO A 60 4.29 7.11 -9.95
N ASP A 61 4.57 8.36 -10.20
CA ASP A 61 4.98 8.85 -11.53
C ASP A 61 4.00 8.57 -12.68
N PHE A 62 2.73 8.32 -12.38
CA PHE A 62 1.70 8.18 -13.41
C PHE A 62 1.46 9.49 -14.16
N ASN A 63 1.68 10.64 -13.52
CA ASN A 63 1.64 11.96 -14.18
C ASN A 63 2.79 12.10 -15.19
N ALA A 64 2.53 12.73 -16.34
CA ALA A 64 3.55 12.98 -17.36
C ALA A 64 4.65 13.93 -16.86
N ASP A 65 4.29 14.87 -15.97
CA ASP A 65 5.21 15.86 -15.39
C ASP A 65 5.93 15.35 -14.13
N TYR A 66 6.10 14.04 -13.96
CA TYR A 66 6.65 13.40 -12.75
C TYR A 66 8.00 13.97 -12.30
N LYS A 67 8.89 14.34 -13.22
CA LYS A 67 10.19 14.97 -12.89
C LYS A 67 9.99 16.31 -12.21
N LYS A 68 9.13 17.15 -12.77
CA LYS A 68 8.77 18.47 -12.21
C LYS A 68 8.03 18.33 -10.88
N LEU A 69 7.12 17.35 -10.76
CA LEU A 69 6.42 17.08 -9.50
C LEU A 69 7.40 16.65 -8.41
N TRP A 70 8.38 15.82 -8.71
CA TRP A 70 9.43 15.45 -7.76
C TRP A 70 10.25 16.64 -7.26
N GLU A 71 10.58 17.60 -8.14
CA GLU A 71 11.24 18.85 -7.76
C GLU A 71 10.35 19.68 -6.83
N ILE A 72 9.06 19.81 -7.15
CA ILE A 72 8.07 20.52 -6.34
C ILE A 72 7.84 19.83 -4.98
N ASP A 73 7.76 18.50 -4.93
CA ASP A 73 7.64 17.74 -3.68
C ASP A 73 8.83 18.06 -2.73
N ASN A 74 10.05 18.12 -3.28
CA ASN A 74 11.24 18.51 -2.54
C ASN A 74 11.22 19.98 -2.09
N GLU A 75 10.72 20.90 -2.92
CA GLU A 75 10.61 22.33 -2.61
C GLU A 75 9.55 22.59 -1.52
N LEU A 76 8.41 21.90 -1.59
CA LEU A 76 7.30 22.08 -0.67
C LEU A 76 7.54 21.42 0.69
N SER A 77 8.39 20.42 0.76
CA SER A 77 8.76 19.76 2.02
C SER A 77 9.51 20.71 2.94
N LYS A 78 9.30 20.56 4.26
CA LYS A 78 9.86 21.45 5.29
C LYS A 78 10.74 20.65 6.23
N ASN A 79 11.99 21.07 6.42
CA ASN A 79 12.99 20.48 7.33
C ASN A 79 13.25 18.99 7.11
N THR A 80 12.86 18.46 5.96
CA THR A 80 13.06 17.08 5.50
C THR A 80 12.95 17.05 3.99
N LYS A 81 13.23 15.91 3.38
CA LYS A 81 13.03 15.69 1.94
C LYS A 81 12.22 14.41 1.75
N PRO A 82 11.32 14.36 0.76
CA PRO A 82 10.63 13.14 0.41
C PRO A 82 11.66 12.08 0.00
N LYS A 83 11.41 10.84 0.41
CA LYS A 83 12.29 9.72 0.09
C LYS A 83 11.70 8.93 -1.06
N ARG A 84 12.56 8.56 -2.00
CA ARG A 84 12.18 7.62 -3.04
C ARG A 84 12.36 6.22 -2.49
N PHE A 85 11.24 5.60 -2.16
CA PHE A 85 11.21 4.20 -1.77
C PHE A 85 11.39 3.29 -3.00
N GLU A 86 11.32 1.99 -2.81
CA GLU A 86 11.35 0.98 -3.86
C GLU A 86 10.10 1.02 -4.79
N LEU A 87 9.41 2.17 -4.86
CA LEU A 87 8.18 2.35 -5.61
C LEU A 87 8.43 3.21 -6.84
N LEU A 88 8.33 2.57 -8.01
CA LEU A 88 8.31 3.18 -9.33
C LEU A 88 7.02 2.76 -10.05
N SER A 89 6.83 3.24 -11.26
CA SER A 89 5.72 2.83 -12.12
C SER A 89 6.19 1.85 -13.20
N PHE A 90 5.86 0.56 -13.10
CA PHE A 90 6.16 -0.38 -14.18
C PHE A 90 5.42 -0.01 -15.47
N TRP A 91 4.29 0.67 -15.37
CA TRP A 91 3.58 1.24 -16.50
C TRP A 91 4.43 2.31 -17.21
N ARG A 92 5.08 3.22 -16.44
CA ARG A 92 5.95 4.28 -16.96
C ARG A 92 7.24 3.70 -17.52
N ILE A 93 7.86 2.72 -16.87
CA ILE A 93 9.08 2.05 -17.33
C ILE A 93 8.93 1.58 -18.78
N ASN A 94 7.75 1.08 -19.15
CA ASN A 94 7.49 0.57 -20.50
C ASN A 94 7.14 1.64 -21.55
N ARG A 95 7.06 2.93 -21.17
CA ARG A 95 6.56 4.01 -22.05
C ARG A 95 7.46 5.23 -22.08
N ASP A 96 8.48 5.28 -21.26
CA ASP A 96 9.40 6.42 -21.14
C ASP A 96 10.82 5.90 -20.90
N GLU A 97 11.62 5.89 -21.96
CA GLU A 97 13.00 5.37 -21.95
C GLU A 97 13.94 6.14 -21.00
N GLU A 98 13.64 7.41 -20.70
CA GLU A 98 14.43 8.23 -19.79
C GLU A 98 14.03 8.05 -18.32
N TYR A 99 12.90 7.38 -18.06
CA TYR A 99 12.35 7.27 -16.70
C TYR A 99 13.27 6.50 -15.75
N VAL A 100 13.77 5.36 -16.16
CA VAL A 100 14.62 4.51 -15.29
C VAL A 100 15.99 5.15 -15.06
N LYS A 101 16.57 5.82 -16.06
CA LYS A 101 17.79 6.60 -15.91
C LYS A 101 17.62 7.76 -14.91
N TRP A 102 16.49 8.47 -15.01
CA TRP A 102 16.14 9.52 -14.05
C TRP A 102 15.99 8.93 -12.64
N ALA A 103 15.27 7.83 -12.48
CA ALA A 103 15.10 7.15 -11.19
C ALA A 103 16.45 6.75 -10.57
N TYR A 104 17.36 6.18 -11.37
CA TYR A 104 18.72 5.87 -10.93
C TYR A 104 19.49 7.12 -10.46
N ASN A 105 19.37 8.23 -11.19
CA ASN A 105 20.06 9.49 -10.88
C ASN A 105 19.58 10.15 -9.58
N ILE A 106 18.28 9.96 -9.22
CA ILE A 106 17.74 10.44 -7.94
C ILE A 106 17.93 9.44 -6.79
N GLY A 107 18.71 8.37 -7.00
CA GLY A 107 19.15 7.45 -5.96
C GLY A 107 18.38 6.15 -5.84
N VAL A 108 17.43 5.83 -6.72
CA VAL A 108 16.75 4.53 -6.71
C VAL A 108 17.72 3.43 -7.10
N ARG A 109 17.79 2.35 -6.30
CA ARG A 109 18.67 1.18 -6.55
C ARG A 109 17.90 -0.12 -6.58
N ARG A 110 16.66 -0.12 -6.10
CA ARG A 110 15.77 -1.28 -6.06
C ARG A 110 14.35 -0.88 -6.43
N TYR A 111 13.61 -1.78 -7.06
CA TYR A 111 12.19 -1.58 -7.37
C TYR A 111 11.37 -2.85 -7.21
N GLN A 112 10.21 -2.72 -6.53
CA GLN A 112 9.30 -3.83 -6.31
C GLN A 112 8.32 -4.00 -7.48
N LEU A 113 8.29 -5.19 -8.06
CA LEU A 113 7.35 -5.63 -9.08
C LEU A 113 6.44 -6.72 -8.50
N THR A 114 5.13 -6.58 -8.65
CA THR A 114 4.17 -7.53 -8.08
C THR A 114 3.60 -8.44 -9.15
N PHE A 115 3.84 -9.75 -9.00
CA PHE A 115 3.32 -10.82 -9.85
C PHE A 115 2.21 -11.59 -9.14
N PHE A 116 1.28 -12.17 -9.93
CA PHE A 116 0.16 -12.98 -9.43
C PHE A 116 0.12 -14.38 -10.06
N GLY A 117 1.13 -14.76 -10.76
CA GLY A 117 1.26 -15.96 -11.58
C GLY A 117 1.82 -15.58 -12.95
N LEU A 118 1.63 -16.44 -13.93
CA LEU A 118 2.01 -16.18 -15.32
C LEU A 118 1.05 -15.17 -15.97
N GLU A 119 1.07 -15.06 -17.27
CA GLU A 119 0.41 -13.99 -18.04
C GLU A 119 -1.09 -13.87 -17.71
N GLU A 120 -1.85 -14.95 -17.77
CA GLU A 120 -3.30 -14.92 -17.56
C GLU A 120 -3.66 -14.44 -16.16
N LYS A 121 -3.01 -14.99 -15.13
CA LYS A 121 -3.27 -14.62 -13.73
C LYS A 121 -2.80 -13.22 -13.42
N THR A 122 -1.61 -12.84 -13.84
CA THR A 122 -1.10 -11.48 -13.57
C THR A 122 -1.95 -10.43 -14.27
N ASP A 123 -2.32 -10.60 -15.54
CA ASP A 123 -3.19 -9.67 -16.26
C ASP A 123 -4.57 -9.53 -15.59
N TYR A 124 -5.16 -10.65 -15.15
CA TYR A 124 -6.43 -10.67 -14.44
C TYR A 124 -6.36 -9.91 -13.11
N TYR A 125 -5.33 -10.17 -12.29
CA TYR A 125 -5.22 -9.53 -10.98
C TYR A 125 -4.78 -8.07 -11.04
N VAL A 126 -3.96 -7.68 -12.02
CA VAL A 126 -3.62 -6.27 -12.28
C VAL A 126 -4.82 -5.52 -12.89
N GLY A 127 -5.75 -6.27 -13.50
CA GLY A 127 -6.94 -5.70 -14.17
C GLY A 127 -6.61 -5.03 -15.50
N ARG A 128 -5.54 -5.49 -16.18
CA ARG A 128 -5.08 -4.92 -17.44
C ARG A 128 -4.31 -5.97 -18.28
N LYS A 129 -4.75 -6.16 -19.53
CA LYS A 129 -4.09 -7.07 -20.49
C LYS A 129 -2.67 -6.59 -20.80
N GLY A 130 -1.73 -7.54 -20.86
CA GLY A 130 -0.32 -7.30 -21.14
C GLY A 130 0.50 -6.85 -19.94
N ALA A 131 -0.09 -6.79 -18.73
CA ALA A 131 0.61 -6.38 -17.52
C ALA A 131 1.77 -7.32 -17.16
N PHE A 132 1.61 -8.64 -17.36
CA PHE A 132 2.69 -9.60 -17.15
C PHE A 132 3.90 -9.32 -18.03
N ASN A 133 3.68 -9.16 -19.33
CA ASN A 133 4.75 -8.87 -20.29
C ASN A 133 5.44 -7.52 -19.97
N GLU A 134 4.67 -6.52 -19.51
CA GLU A 134 5.24 -5.26 -19.06
C GLU A 134 6.08 -5.41 -17.79
N LEU A 135 5.69 -6.27 -16.84
CA LEU A 135 6.49 -6.56 -15.64
C LEU A 135 7.80 -7.27 -15.98
N ILE A 136 7.76 -8.24 -16.90
CA ILE A 136 8.97 -8.93 -17.39
C ILE A 136 9.89 -7.96 -18.13
N ASN A 137 9.32 -7.10 -19.00
CA ASN A 137 10.10 -6.08 -19.69
C ASN A 137 10.68 -5.05 -18.72
N ALA A 138 9.90 -4.58 -17.74
CA ALA A 138 10.39 -3.70 -16.68
C ALA A 138 11.55 -4.32 -15.90
N THR A 139 11.49 -5.63 -15.59
CA THR A 139 12.61 -6.35 -14.96
C THR A 139 13.89 -6.25 -15.78
N ARG A 140 13.81 -6.42 -17.12
CA ARG A 140 14.99 -6.33 -18.01
C ARG A 140 15.55 -4.90 -18.05
N ILE A 141 14.68 -3.89 -18.23
CA ILE A 141 15.09 -2.48 -18.27
C ILE A 141 15.73 -2.04 -16.95
N LEU A 142 15.20 -2.48 -15.81
CA LEU A 142 15.78 -2.18 -14.49
C LEU A 142 17.20 -2.72 -14.38
N LEU A 143 17.43 -3.99 -14.75
CA LEU A 143 18.78 -4.60 -14.72
C LEU A 143 19.77 -3.89 -15.65
N GLU A 144 19.33 -3.51 -16.85
CA GLU A 144 20.15 -2.75 -17.80
C GLU A 144 20.57 -1.38 -17.24
N ASN A 145 19.77 -0.81 -16.33
CA ASN A 145 20.04 0.46 -15.66
C ASN A 145 20.58 0.31 -14.23
N LYS A 146 21.03 -0.88 -13.82
CA LYS A 146 21.62 -1.17 -12.51
C LYS A 146 20.68 -0.87 -11.34
N ILE A 147 19.41 -1.09 -11.53
CA ILE A 147 18.39 -1.09 -10.46
C ILE A 147 17.96 -2.54 -10.25
N ALA A 148 18.11 -3.04 -9.03
CA ALA A 148 17.74 -4.41 -8.70
C ALA A 148 16.20 -4.57 -8.72
N PRO A 149 15.63 -5.48 -9.52
CA PRO A 149 14.23 -5.84 -9.39
C PRO A 149 14.04 -6.64 -8.09
N ARG A 150 12.92 -6.37 -7.41
CA ARG A 150 12.43 -7.14 -6.27
C ARG A 150 11.08 -7.72 -6.65
N TRP A 151 10.97 -9.04 -6.70
CA TRP A 151 9.72 -9.69 -7.09
C TRP A 151 8.89 -10.03 -5.86
N GLN A 152 7.74 -9.39 -5.74
CA GLN A 152 6.68 -9.79 -4.83
C GLN A 152 5.71 -10.71 -5.57
N ILE A 153 5.55 -11.94 -5.10
CA ILE A 153 4.51 -12.83 -5.59
C ILE A 153 3.32 -12.75 -4.63
N PHE A 154 2.23 -12.17 -5.11
CA PHE A 154 0.97 -12.15 -4.37
C PHE A 154 0.28 -13.50 -4.50
N VAL A 155 0.10 -14.19 -3.37
CA VAL A 155 -0.39 -15.57 -3.34
C VAL A 155 -1.83 -15.67 -2.84
N ASN A 156 -2.62 -16.51 -3.51
CA ASN A 156 -3.94 -16.97 -3.10
C ASN A 156 -4.20 -18.37 -3.67
N LYS A 157 -5.36 -18.98 -3.35
CA LYS A 157 -5.69 -20.34 -3.86
C LYS A 157 -5.81 -20.44 -5.36
N ASP A 158 -6.13 -19.33 -6.03
CA ASP A 158 -6.34 -19.31 -7.48
C ASP A 158 -5.03 -19.32 -8.29
N ASN A 159 -3.92 -18.85 -7.68
CA ASN A 159 -2.64 -18.73 -8.37
C ASN A 159 -1.50 -19.58 -7.78
N ILE A 160 -1.74 -20.30 -6.68
CA ILE A 160 -0.71 -21.00 -5.92
C ILE A 160 0.04 -22.04 -6.80
N SER A 161 -0.62 -22.65 -7.78
CA SER A 161 -0.03 -23.61 -8.71
C SER A 161 0.97 -23.02 -9.72
N GLU A 162 1.06 -21.69 -9.80
CA GLU A 162 1.97 -21.00 -10.72
C GLU A 162 3.20 -20.40 -10.02
N ILE A 163 3.29 -20.50 -8.68
CA ILE A 163 4.38 -19.88 -7.91
C ILE A 163 5.73 -20.48 -8.24
N GLU A 164 5.83 -21.81 -8.31
CA GLU A 164 7.08 -22.47 -8.70
C GLU A 164 7.56 -22.02 -10.08
N LYS A 165 6.63 -21.89 -11.04
CA LYS A 165 6.96 -21.42 -12.39
C LYS A 165 7.51 -19.98 -12.39
N LEU A 166 7.02 -19.09 -11.52
CA LEU A 166 7.58 -17.75 -11.36
C LEU A 166 8.98 -17.78 -10.74
N ILE A 167 9.19 -18.66 -9.77
CA ILE A 167 10.51 -18.87 -9.16
C ILE A 167 11.50 -19.39 -10.22
N ASP A 168 11.10 -20.37 -11.01
CA ASP A 168 11.95 -20.91 -12.07
C ASP A 168 12.21 -19.88 -13.16
N LEU A 169 11.23 -19.08 -13.54
CA LEU A 169 11.41 -17.97 -14.47
C LEU A 169 12.45 -16.95 -13.95
N SER A 170 12.47 -16.68 -12.65
CA SER A 170 13.49 -15.78 -12.06
C SER A 170 14.91 -16.35 -12.19
N LYS A 171 15.05 -17.67 -12.06
CA LYS A 171 16.33 -18.40 -12.27
C LYS A 171 16.72 -18.42 -13.74
N GLU A 172 15.79 -18.72 -14.66
CA GLU A 172 16.01 -18.69 -16.11
C GLU A 172 16.47 -17.32 -16.60
N MET A 173 15.97 -16.24 -15.98
CA MET A 173 16.39 -14.87 -16.25
C MET A 173 17.73 -14.51 -15.58
N ASN A 174 18.33 -15.39 -14.78
CA ASN A 174 19.56 -15.21 -14.01
C ASN A 174 19.55 -13.93 -13.14
N LEU A 175 18.41 -13.65 -12.49
CA LEU A 175 18.19 -12.37 -11.81
C LEU A 175 19.18 -12.15 -10.65
N GLU A 176 19.52 -13.20 -9.91
CA GLU A 176 20.46 -13.12 -8.78
C GLU A 176 21.88 -12.77 -9.24
N GLU A 177 22.42 -13.48 -10.24
CA GLU A 177 23.76 -13.24 -10.79
C GLU A 177 23.84 -11.86 -11.44
N ARG A 178 22.81 -11.47 -12.20
CA ARG A 178 22.77 -10.17 -12.86
C ARG A 178 22.72 -8.99 -11.88
N CYS A 179 22.03 -9.13 -10.74
CA CYS A 179 22.05 -8.10 -9.70
C CYS A 179 23.45 -8.00 -9.03
N LYS A 180 24.10 -9.14 -8.77
CA LYS A 180 25.45 -9.18 -8.21
C LYS A 180 26.51 -8.50 -9.09
N GLU A 181 26.34 -8.48 -10.42
CA GLU A 181 27.25 -7.81 -11.35
C GLU A 181 27.41 -6.31 -11.08
N PHE A 182 26.39 -5.67 -10.51
CA PHE A 182 26.43 -4.24 -10.15
C PHE A 182 26.33 -3.99 -8.62
N GLY A 183 26.56 -5.03 -7.82
CA GLY A 183 26.69 -4.91 -6.35
C GLY A 183 25.39 -4.85 -5.57
N GLU A 184 24.27 -5.27 -6.19
CA GLU A 184 22.94 -5.33 -5.58
C GLU A 184 22.47 -6.78 -5.41
N GLU A 185 21.38 -7.00 -4.68
CA GLU A 185 20.77 -8.31 -4.46
C GLU A 185 19.40 -8.39 -5.10
N PHE A 186 19.12 -9.50 -5.77
CA PHE A 186 17.76 -9.85 -6.17
C PHE A 186 17.01 -10.40 -4.96
N GLU A 187 15.79 -9.93 -4.74
CA GLU A 187 14.90 -10.47 -3.72
C GLU A 187 13.61 -10.97 -4.39
N LEU A 188 13.20 -12.19 -4.01
CA LEU A 188 11.89 -12.74 -4.30
C LEU A 188 11.20 -13.11 -3.00
N PHE A 189 9.97 -12.67 -2.79
CA PHE A 189 9.19 -13.03 -1.61
C PHE A 189 7.72 -13.23 -1.95
N ILE A 190 7.05 -14.03 -1.12
CA ILE A 190 5.63 -14.37 -1.27
C ILE A 190 4.83 -13.67 -0.19
N HIS A 191 3.71 -13.05 -0.57
CA HIS A 191 2.86 -12.27 0.32
C HIS A 191 1.38 -12.44 -0.04
N GLN A 192 0.49 -12.40 0.94
CA GLN A 192 -0.96 -12.44 0.72
C GLN A 192 -1.61 -11.05 0.70
N GLY A 193 -0.87 -10.04 1.12
CA GLY A 193 -1.40 -8.70 1.36
C GLY A 193 -2.29 -8.60 2.61
N SER A 194 -2.51 -7.38 3.04
CA SER A 194 -3.54 -7.05 4.02
C SER A 194 -4.93 -7.38 3.47
N CYS A 195 -5.89 -7.62 4.37
CA CYS A 195 -7.27 -7.97 3.97
C CYS A 195 -8.18 -6.75 4.03
N ASP A 196 -7.87 -5.73 3.21
CA ASP A 196 -8.58 -4.46 3.13
C ASP A 196 -8.69 -3.95 1.68
N GLY A 197 -9.51 -2.92 1.46
CA GLY A 197 -9.79 -2.40 0.13
C GLY A 197 -10.34 -3.47 -0.83
N GLU A 198 -9.76 -3.57 -2.02
CA GLU A 198 -10.15 -4.61 -2.99
C GLU A 198 -9.72 -6.00 -2.53
N ASN A 199 -8.61 -6.10 -1.79
CA ASN A 199 -8.08 -7.38 -1.33
C ASN A 199 -9.03 -8.10 -0.35
N GLU A 200 -9.89 -7.39 0.35
CA GLU A 200 -10.91 -8.01 1.20
C GLU A 200 -11.87 -8.91 0.40
N LYS A 201 -12.12 -8.58 -0.87
CA LYS A 201 -12.94 -9.40 -1.76
C LYS A 201 -12.30 -10.75 -2.10
N LEU A 202 -10.99 -10.89 -1.82
CA LEU A 202 -10.23 -12.12 -1.99
C LEU A 202 -10.16 -12.96 -0.69
N TYR A 203 -10.90 -12.57 0.36
CA TYR A 203 -10.90 -13.27 1.65
C TYR A 203 -11.14 -14.78 1.50
N ASP A 204 -12.10 -15.19 0.68
CA ASP A 204 -12.46 -16.61 0.52
C ASP A 204 -11.40 -17.47 -0.17
N ILE A 205 -10.55 -16.84 -0.96
CA ILE A 205 -9.44 -17.51 -1.66
C ILE A 205 -8.08 -17.28 -0.99
N ARG A 206 -8.02 -16.70 0.22
CA ARG A 206 -6.76 -16.65 0.99
C ARG A 206 -6.28 -18.08 1.26
N ILE A 207 -4.96 -18.26 1.23
CA ILE A 207 -4.36 -19.59 1.46
C ILE A 207 -4.54 -20.05 2.91
N THR A 208 -4.46 -21.34 3.10
CA THR A 208 -4.49 -22.05 4.38
C THR A 208 -3.18 -22.81 4.60
N LEU A 209 -3.00 -23.44 5.76
CA LEU A 209 -1.84 -24.30 6.01
C LEU A 209 -1.79 -25.50 5.04
N ASP A 210 -2.94 -25.99 4.61
CA ASP A 210 -3.02 -27.14 3.70
C ASP A 210 -2.49 -26.79 2.28
N ASP A 211 -2.54 -25.50 1.94
CA ASP A 211 -2.01 -25.02 0.66
C ASP A 211 -0.48 -24.82 0.70
N LEU A 212 0.15 -24.79 1.88
CA LEU A 212 1.59 -24.53 2.04
C LEU A 212 2.47 -25.59 1.38
N VAL A 213 1.96 -26.81 1.17
CA VAL A 213 2.69 -27.87 0.47
C VAL A 213 3.14 -27.44 -0.93
N ASN A 214 2.43 -26.48 -1.53
CA ASN A 214 2.71 -25.94 -2.85
C ASN A 214 3.64 -24.71 -2.83
N ILE A 215 4.14 -24.31 -1.64
CA ILE A 215 5.01 -23.15 -1.47
C ILE A 215 6.36 -23.62 -0.93
N PRO A 216 7.49 -23.19 -1.50
CA PRO A 216 8.81 -23.49 -0.95
C PRO A 216 8.93 -23.08 0.53
N LYS A 217 9.58 -23.94 1.33
CA LYS A 217 9.59 -23.81 2.82
C LYS A 217 10.22 -22.51 3.29
N GLU A 218 11.17 -21.95 2.55
CA GLU A 218 11.84 -20.68 2.85
C GLU A 218 10.88 -19.48 2.92
N PHE A 219 9.68 -19.59 2.33
CA PHE A 219 8.68 -18.52 2.33
C PHE A 219 7.62 -18.63 3.44
N TYR A 220 7.60 -19.73 4.21
CA TYR A 220 6.55 -19.95 5.22
C TYR A 220 6.50 -18.87 6.30
N HIS A 221 7.64 -18.33 6.69
CA HIS A 221 7.75 -17.30 7.73
C HIS A 221 7.07 -15.97 7.39
N ARG A 222 6.76 -15.74 6.10
CA ARG A 222 6.08 -14.51 5.62
C ARG A 222 4.56 -14.67 5.45
N LEU A 223 4.01 -15.83 5.75
CA LEU A 223 2.60 -16.13 5.48
C LEU A 223 1.67 -15.95 6.70
N GLY A 224 2.24 -15.69 7.86
CA GLY A 224 1.49 -15.42 9.08
C GLY A 224 0.95 -16.67 9.79
N LYS A 225 -0.12 -16.50 10.57
CA LYS A 225 -0.79 -17.53 11.37
C LYS A 225 -2.21 -17.80 10.87
N ARG A 226 -2.79 -18.93 11.26
CA ARG A 226 -4.21 -19.21 10.97
C ARG A 226 -5.11 -18.20 11.68
N GLU A 227 -6.17 -17.78 11.04
CA GLU A 227 -7.17 -16.88 11.60
C GLU A 227 -7.72 -17.39 12.94
N LYS A 228 -8.03 -18.69 13.04
CA LYS A 228 -8.50 -19.29 14.29
C LYS A 228 -7.50 -19.20 15.45
N ASP A 229 -6.20 -19.24 15.16
CA ASP A 229 -5.15 -19.10 16.18
C ASP A 229 -5.08 -17.64 16.64
N LEU A 230 -5.13 -16.68 15.69
CA LEU A 230 -5.21 -15.25 16.00
C LEU A 230 -6.50 -14.89 16.73
N TYR A 231 -7.64 -15.49 16.35
CA TYR A 231 -8.89 -15.38 17.09
C TYR A 231 -8.71 -15.82 18.55
N GLY A 232 -8.12 -17.00 18.78
CA GLY A 232 -7.84 -17.53 20.13
C GLY A 232 -6.93 -16.63 20.96
N GLU A 233 -5.92 -16.01 20.34
CA GLU A 233 -5.03 -15.03 20.98
C GLU A 233 -5.78 -13.74 21.35
N LEU A 234 -6.59 -13.21 20.45
CA LEU A 234 -7.20 -11.88 20.56
C LEU A 234 -8.54 -11.86 21.32
N ILE A 235 -9.24 -13.02 21.46
CA ILE A 235 -10.52 -13.09 22.17
C ILE A 235 -10.40 -12.75 23.67
N ASN A 236 -9.18 -12.77 24.21
CA ASN A 236 -8.88 -12.39 25.59
C ASN A 236 -8.19 -11.02 25.69
N ASP A 237 -7.91 -10.35 24.57
CA ASP A 237 -7.24 -9.06 24.55
C ASP A 237 -8.22 -7.92 24.88
N SER A 238 -8.14 -7.44 26.13
CA SER A 238 -8.96 -6.33 26.63
C SER A 238 -8.39 -4.95 26.26
N SER A 239 -7.28 -4.88 25.53
CA SER A 239 -6.68 -3.61 25.12
C SER A 239 -7.52 -2.92 24.04
N THR A 240 -7.32 -1.63 23.92
CA THR A 240 -7.78 -0.78 22.83
C THR A 240 -6.57 -0.21 22.10
N LYS A 241 -6.74 0.31 20.89
CA LYS A 241 -5.63 0.80 20.07
C LYS A 241 -5.82 2.30 19.78
N ASN A 242 -4.99 3.14 20.40
CA ASN A 242 -4.89 4.53 19.96
C ASN A 242 -4.03 4.60 18.70
N LEU A 243 -4.63 5.11 17.61
CA LEU A 243 -3.97 5.22 16.30
C LEU A 243 -3.36 6.60 16.05
N VAL A 244 -3.52 7.54 16.96
CA VAL A 244 -2.94 8.87 16.85
C VAL A 244 -1.45 8.83 17.22
N THR A 245 -0.62 9.41 16.35
CA THR A 245 0.84 9.52 16.55
C THR A 245 1.33 10.94 16.28
N ASP A 246 2.57 11.24 16.67
CA ASP A 246 3.24 12.50 16.35
C ASP A 246 3.87 12.52 14.93
N PHE A 247 3.69 11.41 14.18
CA PHE A 247 4.22 11.20 12.84
C PHE A 247 3.11 10.72 11.87
N PRO A 248 1.97 11.43 11.76
CA PRO A 248 0.89 10.98 10.92
C PRO A 248 1.24 11.03 9.44
N VAL A 249 0.70 10.06 8.70
CA VAL A 249 0.68 10.07 7.25
C VAL A 249 -0.77 10.24 6.79
N PHE A 250 -1.02 11.24 5.94
CA PHE A 250 -2.35 11.51 5.39
C PHE A 250 -2.40 11.26 3.89
N TYR A 251 -3.43 10.56 3.45
CA TYR A 251 -3.84 10.47 2.06
C TYR A 251 -4.88 11.54 1.74
N ILE A 252 -4.63 12.30 0.69
CA ILE A 252 -5.48 13.40 0.26
C ILE A 252 -5.97 13.13 -1.16
N THR A 253 -7.26 12.88 -1.29
CA THR A 253 -7.87 12.60 -2.60
C THR A 253 -7.89 13.83 -3.49
N SER A 254 -8.13 13.63 -4.78
CA SER A 254 -8.31 14.73 -5.74
C SER A 254 -9.51 15.65 -5.45
N GLN A 255 -10.40 15.26 -4.53
CA GLN A 255 -11.49 16.09 -3.98
C GLN A 255 -11.12 16.78 -2.69
N PHE A 256 -9.85 16.72 -2.23
CA PHE A 256 -9.33 17.28 -0.98
C PHE A 256 -9.85 16.60 0.30
N ASP A 257 -10.43 15.40 0.17
CA ASP A 257 -10.82 14.58 1.30
C ASP A 257 -9.58 13.93 1.92
N VAL A 258 -9.51 13.92 3.26
CA VAL A 258 -8.34 13.46 4.01
C VAL A 258 -8.65 12.18 4.76
N TYR A 259 -7.73 11.23 4.66
CA TYR A 259 -7.74 9.94 5.34
C TYR A 259 -6.37 9.66 5.98
N PRO A 260 -6.31 9.03 7.17
CA PRO A 260 -5.04 8.57 7.71
C PRO A 260 -4.57 7.32 6.95
N ASN A 261 -3.26 7.12 6.85
CA ASN A 261 -2.66 5.93 6.25
C ASN A 261 -2.67 4.74 7.24
N TYR A 262 -3.85 4.25 7.61
CA TYR A 262 -3.95 3.03 8.43
C TYR A 262 -4.29 1.81 7.56
N THR A 263 -5.10 2.04 6.54
CA THR A 263 -5.71 1.01 5.70
C THR A 263 -6.31 1.65 4.43
N SER A 264 -7.28 1.00 3.81
CA SER A 264 -8.00 1.51 2.64
C SER A 264 -8.69 2.85 2.88
N ILE A 265 -8.93 3.59 1.81
CA ILE A 265 -9.76 4.78 1.82
C ILE A 265 -11.22 4.35 1.97
N ALA A 266 -11.73 4.46 3.19
CA ALA A 266 -13.09 4.05 3.54
C ALA A 266 -13.81 5.11 4.39
N PRO A 267 -15.15 5.21 4.31
CA PRO A 267 -15.89 6.28 4.99
C PRO A 267 -15.63 6.39 6.50
N TRP A 268 -15.39 5.27 7.16
CA TRP A 268 -15.11 5.25 8.61
C TRP A 268 -13.73 5.80 9.00
N TRP A 269 -12.83 6.04 8.03
CA TRP A 269 -11.53 6.69 8.24
C TRP A 269 -11.50 8.16 7.83
N TYR A 270 -12.62 8.69 7.33
CA TYR A 270 -12.69 10.07 6.85
C TYR A 270 -12.46 11.09 7.97
N LEU A 271 -11.53 12.03 7.75
CA LEU A 271 -11.16 13.07 8.72
C LEU A 271 -11.76 14.43 8.39
N GLY A 272 -12.13 14.71 7.15
CA GLY A 272 -12.64 15.97 6.68
C GLY A 272 -12.12 16.35 5.32
N ASN A 273 -12.49 17.53 4.84
CA ASN A 273 -12.10 18.07 3.53
C ASN A 273 -11.34 19.38 3.71
N ILE A 274 -10.15 19.49 3.11
CA ILE A 274 -9.27 20.65 3.31
C ILE A 274 -9.91 21.94 2.83
N LYS A 275 -10.56 21.96 1.64
CA LYS A 275 -11.19 23.17 1.09
C LYS A 275 -12.45 23.57 1.84
N ARG A 276 -13.25 22.63 2.30
CA ARG A 276 -14.50 22.90 2.99
C ARG A 276 -14.31 23.20 4.49
N ASP A 277 -13.49 22.39 5.16
CA ASP A 277 -13.40 22.38 6.62
C ASP A 277 -12.12 23.08 7.12
N GLY A 278 -11.11 23.24 6.27
CA GLY A 278 -9.78 23.74 6.61
C GLY A 278 -8.90 22.68 7.28
N VAL A 279 -7.58 22.79 7.12
CA VAL A 279 -6.61 21.82 7.66
C VAL A 279 -6.66 21.72 9.19
N LYS A 280 -6.88 22.85 9.89
CA LYS A 280 -7.00 22.85 11.37
C LYS A 280 -8.08 21.88 11.84
N LYS A 281 -9.28 21.93 11.23
CA LYS A 281 -10.39 21.05 11.59
C LYS A 281 -10.08 19.59 11.31
N VAL A 282 -9.41 19.30 10.18
CA VAL A 282 -8.97 17.94 9.82
C VAL A 282 -8.00 17.40 10.89
N LEU A 283 -7.00 18.18 11.29
CA LEU A 283 -6.04 17.79 12.32
C LEU A 283 -6.69 17.68 13.72
N ASP A 284 -7.62 18.56 14.06
CA ASP A 284 -8.41 18.45 15.29
C ASP A 284 -9.23 17.15 15.30
N ASN A 285 -9.81 16.75 14.16
CA ASN A 285 -10.53 15.49 14.03
C ASN A 285 -9.61 14.28 14.20
N TYR A 286 -8.40 14.32 13.63
CA TYR A 286 -7.40 13.27 13.78
C TYR A 286 -6.98 13.10 15.25
N ILE A 287 -6.54 14.18 15.90
CA ILE A 287 -6.02 14.18 17.28
C ILE A 287 -7.09 13.69 18.28
N ASN A 288 -8.33 14.10 18.07
CA ASN A 288 -9.45 13.76 18.96
C ASN A 288 -10.19 12.48 18.59
N ASN A 289 -9.59 11.63 17.72
CA ASN A 289 -10.18 10.34 17.30
C ASN A 289 -11.63 10.47 16.79
N ARG A 290 -11.91 11.46 15.92
CA ARG A 290 -13.29 11.77 15.48
C ARG A 290 -13.79 10.87 14.36
N SER A 291 -12.92 10.24 13.57
CA SER A 291 -13.38 9.25 12.59
C SER A 291 -13.92 8.01 13.30
N LEU A 292 -14.93 7.35 12.70
CA LEU A 292 -15.52 6.15 13.29
C LEU A 292 -14.48 5.06 13.56
N GLY A 293 -13.53 4.88 12.63
CA GLY A 293 -12.46 3.89 12.76
C GLY A 293 -11.54 4.17 13.94
N GLN A 294 -11.10 5.42 14.11
CA GLN A 294 -10.27 5.82 15.25
C GLN A 294 -11.04 5.70 16.57
N LYS A 295 -12.29 6.18 16.61
CA LYS A 295 -13.14 6.07 17.79
C LYS A 295 -13.37 4.62 18.19
N SER A 296 -13.76 3.77 17.24
CA SER A 296 -13.96 2.34 17.52
C SER A 296 -12.68 1.68 18.03
N SER A 297 -11.53 1.98 17.41
CA SER A 297 -10.24 1.43 17.81
C SER A 297 -9.81 1.85 19.23
N LEU A 298 -10.18 3.08 19.66
CA LEU A 298 -9.85 3.63 20.98
C LEU A 298 -10.82 3.17 22.07
N GLU A 299 -12.11 3.02 21.76
CA GLU A 299 -13.17 2.80 22.76
C GLU A 299 -13.60 1.34 22.88
N VAL A 300 -13.45 0.54 21.82
CA VAL A 300 -13.88 -0.86 21.81
C VAL A 300 -12.68 -1.78 21.98
N PRO A 301 -12.67 -2.63 23.02
CA PRO A 301 -11.61 -3.62 23.20
C PRO A 301 -11.50 -4.57 22.00
N ILE A 302 -10.25 -4.97 21.67
CA ILE A 302 -9.97 -5.86 20.53
C ILE A 302 -10.78 -7.15 20.63
N LYS A 303 -10.88 -7.74 21.83
CA LYS A 303 -11.68 -8.95 22.07
C LYS A 303 -13.15 -8.84 21.62
N GLU A 304 -13.78 -7.67 21.82
CA GLU A 304 -15.18 -7.49 21.46
C GLU A 304 -15.35 -7.39 19.94
N MET A 305 -14.41 -6.74 19.25
CA MET A 305 -14.41 -6.69 17.79
C MET A 305 -14.17 -8.08 17.18
N VAL A 306 -13.19 -8.82 17.71
CA VAL A 306 -12.85 -10.18 17.25
C VAL A 306 -14.02 -11.14 17.49
N LYS A 307 -14.70 -11.05 18.63
CA LYS A 307 -15.87 -11.87 18.95
C LYS A 307 -17.01 -11.70 17.94
N VAL A 308 -17.21 -10.49 17.43
CA VAL A 308 -18.29 -10.17 16.48
C VAL A 308 -17.87 -10.40 15.03
N CYS A 309 -16.60 -10.15 14.69
CA CYS A 309 -16.14 -10.08 13.32
C CYS A 309 -15.19 -11.21 12.91
N GLY A 310 -14.51 -11.87 13.86
CA GLY A 310 -13.55 -12.95 13.59
C GLY A 310 -14.22 -14.28 13.28
N ASP A 311 -13.47 -15.19 12.68
CA ASP A 311 -13.88 -16.56 12.40
C ASP A 311 -13.00 -17.57 13.15
N GLN A 312 -13.58 -18.12 14.24
CA GLN A 312 -12.91 -19.10 15.11
C GLN A 312 -12.63 -20.46 14.44
N ASN A 313 -13.18 -20.71 13.26
CA ASN A 313 -13.02 -21.96 12.52
C ASN A 313 -12.16 -21.83 11.27
N SER A 314 -11.78 -20.59 10.91
CA SER A 314 -11.02 -20.33 9.69
C SER A 314 -9.55 -20.75 9.80
N ASN A 315 -9.08 -21.47 8.79
CA ASN A 315 -7.67 -21.84 8.62
C ASN A 315 -6.90 -20.85 7.71
N ARG A 316 -7.55 -19.77 7.23
CA ARG A 316 -6.89 -18.75 6.39
C ARG A 316 -5.74 -18.10 7.15
N LEU A 317 -4.66 -17.80 6.42
CA LEU A 317 -3.48 -17.21 7.02
C LEU A 317 -3.55 -15.68 7.01
N PHE A 318 -3.08 -15.07 8.10
CA PHE A 318 -2.97 -13.63 8.25
C PHE A 318 -1.69 -13.26 8.98
N ASP A 319 -1.10 -12.13 8.62
CA ASP A 319 -0.27 -11.40 9.56
C ASP A 319 -1.14 -10.88 10.71
N ARG A 320 -0.57 -10.78 11.93
CA ARG A 320 -1.33 -10.39 13.12
C ARG A 320 -1.86 -8.96 13.05
N ASP A 321 -1.03 -8.03 12.59
CA ASP A 321 -1.42 -6.62 12.52
C ASP A 321 -2.42 -6.39 11.38
N ASP A 322 -2.24 -7.03 10.23
CA ASP A 322 -3.20 -7.03 9.13
C ASP A 322 -4.56 -7.59 9.57
N TYR A 323 -4.55 -8.65 10.39
CA TYR A 323 -5.79 -9.23 10.92
C TYR A 323 -6.53 -8.26 11.84
N ILE A 324 -5.83 -7.57 12.74
CA ILE A 324 -6.43 -6.56 13.62
C ILE A 324 -7.07 -5.44 12.79
N ILE A 325 -6.39 -4.94 11.77
CA ILE A 325 -6.93 -3.90 10.89
C ILE A 325 -8.15 -4.42 10.10
N TYR A 326 -8.10 -5.64 9.60
CA TYR A 326 -9.25 -6.28 8.95
C TYR A 326 -10.47 -6.35 9.89
N ILE A 327 -10.27 -6.76 11.15
CA ILE A 327 -11.34 -6.83 12.16
C ILE A 327 -11.91 -5.44 12.45
N ILE A 328 -11.08 -4.41 12.61
CA ILE A 328 -11.54 -3.02 12.81
C ILE A 328 -12.37 -2.55 11.61
N ASN A 329 -11.90 -2.77 10.39
CA ASN A 329 -12.63 -2.40 9.17
C ASN A 329 -13.99 -3.09 9.08
N LYS A 330 -14.03 -4.39 9.35
CA LYS A 330 -15.27 -5.19 9.34
C LYS A 330 -16.24 -4.74 10.43
N TYR A 331 -15.74 -4.45 11.63
CA TYR A 331 -16.53 -3.90 12.72
C TYR A 331 -17.15 -2.54 12.35
N CYS A 332 -16.34 -1.62 11.83
CA CYS A 332 -16.82 -0.28 11.42
C CYS A 332 -17.87 -0.38 10.31
N ARG A 333 -17.65 -1.24 9.32
CA ARG A 333 -18.62 -1.44 8.22
C ARG A 333 -19.97 -1.94 8.73
N ASN A 334 -19.96 -2.88 9.67
CA ASN A 334 -21.20 -3.41 10.26
C ASN A 334 -21.95 -2.35 11.08
N ASN A 335 -21.25 -1.36 11.61
CA ASN A 335 -21.80 -0.33 12.49
C ASN A 335 -22.07 1.02 11.81
N ILE A 336 -21.63 1.24 10.56
CA ILE A 336 -21.78 2.53 9.86
C ILE A 336 -23.25 2.94 9.65
N LYS A 337 -24.20 1.99 9.69
CA LYS A 337 -25.63 2.25 9.50
C LYS A 337 -26.31 2.92 10.71
N PHE A 338 -25.58 3.08 11.82
CA PHE A 338 -26.09 3.66 13.06
C PHE A 338 -25.60 5.10 13.29
N LEU A 339 -24.95 5.70 12.30
CA LEU A 339 -24.52 7.10 12.26
C LEU A 339 -25.28 7.87 11.18
#